data_ecd30b93c2765c0db81e9e1ee1e778eb
#
_entry.id   ecd30b93c2765c0db81e9e1ee1e778eb
#
_cell.length_a   1.000
_cell.length_b   1.000
_cell.length_c   1.000
_cell.angle_alpha   90.00
_cell.angle_beta   90.00
_cell.angle_gamma   90.00
#
_symmetry.space_group_name_H-M   'P 1'
#
loop_
_entity.id
_entity.type
_entity.pdbx_description
1 polymer ?
#
loop_
_entity_poly.entity_id
_entity_poly.type
_entity_poly.pdbx_seq_one_letter_code
_entity_poly.pdbx_strand_id
1 'polypeptide(L)'
;MIDQLIANIKKTNAPIVVGLDPMMKFIPEHIRAAAFKEHGETLKGAAEAIWEYNKGIVDAVYDLIPAVKPQIAMYEQFGVEGLIAFQKTVDYCKEKGLVVIGDIKRGDIGSTSEAYAVGHLGKVEVGSKTYAPFDEDFATVNPYLGSDGIKPFLKVCQENNKGIFVLVKTSNPSSGEFQDRLVDGRPLYEIVGEKVAEWGSECMGSEYSNVGAVVGATYPEMGKVLRKVMPKSYILVPGYGAQGGKGSDLVHFFNEDGLGSIINSSRGIIAAYKQEAYSKFGAENFADASRQAVLDMVADIDGALQTAK
;
A
#
# COMPACT_ATOMS: atom_id res chain seq x y z
N MET A 1 -11.40 -5.20 -9.03
CA MET A 1 -10.01 -5.28 -8.52
C MET A 1 -9.92 -5.90 -7.13
N ILE A 2 -10.83 -5.56 -6.23
CA ILE A 2 -10.82 -6.14 -4.87
C ILE A 2 -10.91 -7.68 -4.87
N ASP A 3 -11.69 -8.26 -5.77
CA ASP A 3 -11.79 -9.72 -5.89
C ASP A 3 -10.46 -10.37 -6.29
N GLN A 4 -9.64 -9.68 -7.11
CA GLN A 4 -8.28 -10.13 -7.44
C GLN A 4 -7.35 -10.09 -6.23
N LEU A 5 -7.42 -9.01 -5.43
CA LEU A 5 -6.66 -8.91 -4.18
C LEU A 5 -7.04 -10.04 -3.21
N ILE A 6 -8.33 -10.31 -3.04
CA ILE A 6 -8.83 -11.39 -2.19
C ILE A 6 -8.38 -12.76 -2.72
N ALA A 7 -8.45 -12.99 -4.03
CA ALA A 7 -7.96 -14.22 -4.64
C ALA A 7 -6.47 -14.44 -4.38
N ASN A 8 -5.66 -13.38 -4.50
CA ASN A 8 -4.22 -13.45 -4.19
C ASN A 8 -3.99 -13.72 -2.70
N ILE A 9 -4.73 -13.08 -1.77
CA ILE A 9 -4.65 -13.32 -0.32
C ILE A 9 -4.97 -14.79 -0.01
N LYS A 10 -6.04 -15.32 -0.58
CA LYS A 10 -6.43 -16.72 -0.39
C LYS A 10 -5.38 -17.68 -0.95
N LYS A 11 -4.79 -17.38 -2.10
CA LYS A 11 -3.75 -18.18 -2.74
C LYS A 11 -2.47 -18.25 -1.90
N THR A 12 -2.05 -17.11 -1.33
CA THR A 12 -0.81 -17.03 -0.54
C THR A 12 -1.04 -17.32 0.95
N ASN A 13 -2.29 -17.38 1.39
CA ASN A 13 -2.67 -17.40 2.82
C ASN A 13 -1.98 -16.30 3.63
N ALA A 14 -1.83 -15.12 3.05
CA ALA A 14 -1.08 -14.01 3.64
C ALA A 14 -1.82 -12.69 3.46
N PRO A 15 -2.54 -12.16 4.47
CA PRO A 15 -3.23 -10.88 4.38
C PRO A 15 -2.26 -9.72 4.60
N ILE A 16 -1.15 -9.69 3.86
CA ILE A 16 -0.08 -8.70 4.02
C ILE A 16 0.27 -8.00 2.71
N VAL A 17 0.83 -6.82 2.81
CA VAL A 17 1.40 -6.08 1.69
C VAL A 17 2.80 -5.58 2.03
N VAL A 18 3.73 -5.78 1.12
CA VAL A 18 5.10 -5.28 1.27
C VAL A 18 5.19 -3.85 0.75
N GLY A 19 5.48 -2.92 1.66
CA GLY A 19 5.75 -1.53 1.29
C GLY A 19 7.13 -1.41 0.63
N LEU A 20 7.15 -0.91 -0.60
CA LEU A 20 8.38 -0.59 -1.33
C LEU A 20 8.68 0.90 -1.16
N ASP A 21 9.26 1.23 -0.01
CA ASP A 21 9.61 2.60 0.42
C ASP A 21 11.15 2.75 0.44
N PRO A 22 11.83 2.65 -0.71
CA PRO A 22 13.29 2.58 -0.78
C PRO A 22 13.93 3.89 -0.34
N MET A 23 14.82 3.81 0.65
CA MET A 23 15.72 4.90 1.02
C MET A 23 17.14 4.49 0.67
N MET A 24 17.98 5.40 0.19
CA MET A 24 19.37 5.09 -0.19
C MET A 24 20.14 4.36 0.92
N LYS A 25 19.87 4.69 2.19
CA LYS A 25 20.48 4.03 3.35
C LYS A 25 20.06 2.58 3.57
N PHE A 26 18.96 2.14 2.93
CA PHE A 26 18.49 0.74 3.00
C PHE A 26 19.07 -0.11 1.87
N ILE A 27 19.56 0.52 0.80
CA ILE A 27 20.12 -0.18 -0.35
C ILE A 27 21.53 -0.66 0.00
N PRO A 28 21.83 -1.96 -0.16
CA PRO A 28 23.16 -2.50 0.05
C PRO A 28 24.24 -1.80 -0.77
N GLU A 29 25.45 -1.70 -0.22
CA GLU A 29 26.57 -0.97 -0.84
C GLU A 29 26.89 -1.53 -2.23
N HIS A 30 26.92 -2.85 -2.39
CA HIS A 30 27.24 -3.46 -3.68
C HIS A 30 26.27 -3.06 -4.80
N ILE A 31 24.97 -2.89 -4.50
CA ILE A 31 23.95 -2.42 -5.46
C ILE A 31 24.21 -0.95 -5.81
N ARG A 32 24.42 -0.09 -4.79
CA ARG A 32 24.70 1.33 -5.01
C ARG A 32 25.98 1.53 -5.82
N ALA A 33 27.05 0.82 -5.44
CA ALA A 33 28.32 0.89 -6.13
C ALA A 33 28.23 0.45 -7.60
N ALA A 34 27.48 -0.60 -7.89
CA ALA A 34 27.23 -1.06 -9.26
C ALA A 34 26.47 -0.01 -10.08
N ALA A 35 25.39 0.54 -9.55
CA ALA A 35 24.60 1.59 -10.21
C ALA A 35 25.39 2.87 -10.44
N PHE A 36 26.19 3.30 -9.44
CA PHE A 36 27.01 4.50 -9.55
C PHE A 36 28.21 4.31 -10.48
N LYS A 37 28.75 3.10 -10.58
CA LYS A 37 29.79 2.78 -11.56
C LYS A 37 29.31 2.96 -13.00
N GLU A 38 28.06 2.59 -13.27
CA GLU A 38 27.47 2.65 -14.60
C GLU A 38 26.90 4.05 -14.94
N HIS A 39 26.21 4.68 -13.99
CA HIS A 39 25.44 5.91 -14.22
C HIS A 39 25.99 7.13 -13.46
N GLY A 40 27.11 6.98 -12.73
CA GLY A 40 27.65 8.03 -11.87
C GLY A 40 26.84 8.26 -10.59
N GLU A 41 27.34 9.13 -9.71
CA GLU A 41 26.62 9.64 -8.53
C GLU A 41 25.62 10.71 -8.96
N THR A 42 24.57 10.28 -9.66
CA THR A 42 23.54 11.12 -10.30
C THR A 42 22.15 10.68 -9.84
N LEU A 43 21.11 11.45 -10.19
CA LEU A 43 19.72 11.04 -9.96
C LEU A 43 19.39 9.73 -10.69
N LYS A 44 19.96 9.53 -11.88
CA LYS A 44 19.82 8.28 -12.63
C LYS A 44 20.48 7.11 -11.92
N GLY A 45 21.70 7.28 -11.41
CA GLY A 45 22.40 6.26 -10.63
C GLY A 45 21.63 5.87 -9.36
N ALA A 46 21.06 6.86 -8.66
CA ALA A 46 20.21 6.62 -7.50
C ALA A 46 18.92 5.85 -7.87
N ALA A 47 18.26 6.25 -8.95
CA ALA A 47 17.05 5.59 -9.44
C ALA A 47 17.30 4.15 -9.88
N GLU A 48 18.44 3.86 -10.53
CA GLU A 48 18.81 2.51 -10.92
C GLU A 48 19.12 1.64 -9.70
N ALA A 49 19.82 2.19 -8.67
CA ALA A 49 20.02 1.48 -7.41
C ALA A 49 18.71 1.12 -6.71
N ILE A 50 17.72 2.02 -6.72
CA ILE A 50 16.36 1.79 -6.21
C ILE A 50 15.69 0.65 -6.98
N TRP A 51 15.74 0.70 -8.31
CA TRP A 51 15.15 -0.32 -9.16
C TRP A 51 15.73 -1.71 -8.90
N GLU A 52 17.05 -1.86 -8.92
CA GLU A 52 17.71 -3.15 -8.67
C GLU A 52 17.42 -3.70 -7.27
N TYR A 53 17.35 -2.82 -6.27
CA TYR A 53 16.97 -3.19 -4.91
C TYR A 53 15.53 -3.70 -4.82
N ASN A 54 14.57 -2.97 -5.38
CA ASN A 54 13.18 -3.38 -5.41
C ASN A 54 12.99 -4.71 -6.15
N LYS A 55 13.67 -4.87 -7.30
CA LYS A 55 13.64 -6.09 -8.09
C LYS A 55 14.10 -7.30 -7.28
N GLY A 56 15.24 -7.16 -6.57
CA GLY A 56 15.75 -8.22 -5.70
C GLY A 56 14.77 -8.61 -4.59
N ILE A 57 14.11 -7.64 -3.96
CA ILE A 57 13.09 -7.90 -2.94
C ILE A 57 11.88 -8.62 -3.55
N VAL A 58 11.36 -8.10 -4.65
CA VAL A 58 10.19 -8.69 -5.32
C VAL A 58 10.46 -10.13 -5.75
N ASP A 59 11.62 -10.40 -6.33
CA ASP A 59 12.03 -11.77 -6.73
C ASP A 59 12.07 -12.74 -5.54
N ALA A 60 12.41 -12.25 -4.35
CA ALA A 60 12.48 -13.08 -3.15
C ALA A 60 11.12 -13.35 -2.50
N VAL A 61 10.10 -12.49 -2.72
CA VAL A 61 8.85 -12.55 -1.93
C VAL A 61 7.56 -12.71 -2.75
N TYR A 62 7.59 -12.57 -4.08
CA TYR A 62 6.38 -12.52 -4.91
C TYR A 62 5.47 -13.76 -4.79
N ASP A 63 6.03 -14.90 -4.49
CA ASP A 63 5.32 -16.17 -4.28
C ASP A 63 4.66 -16.29 -2.90
N LEU A 64 5.01 -15.41 -1.96
CA LEU A 64 4.56 -15.40 -0.57
C LEU A 64 3.51 -14.32 -0.27
N ILE A 65 3.38 -13.32 -1.13
CA ILE A 65 2.57 -12.13 -0.86
C ILE A 65 1.50 -11.88 -1.93
N PRO A 66 0.35 -11.29 -1.59
CA PRO A 66 -0.69 -10.96 -2.55
C PRO A 66 -0.46 -9.63 -3.27
N ALA A 67 0.29 -8.70 -2.65
CA ALA A 67 0.38 -7.32 -3.11
C ALA A 67 1.67 -6.62 -2.65
N VAL A 68 2.02 -5.55 -3.35
CA VAL A 68 3.06 -4.58 -2.98
C VAL A 68 2.47 -3.17 -2.91
N LYS A 69 3.14 -2.29 -2.17
CA LYS A 69 2.72 -0.89 -2.02
C LYS A 69 3.92 0.05 -2.19
N PRO A 70 4.27 0.44 -3.41
CA PRO A 70 5.31 1.43 -3.64
C PRO A 70 4.84 2.83 -3.20
N GLN A 71 5.67 3.48 -2.35
CA GLN A 71 5.43 4.85 -1.86
C GLN A 71 6.09 5.84 -2.83
N ILE A 72 5.26 6.56 -3.60
CA ILE A 72 5.74 7.41 -4.70
C ILE A 72 6.72 8.50 -4.26
N ALA A 73 6.57 9.04 -3.04
CA ALA A 73 7.46 10.09 -2.53
C ALA A 73 8.94 9.64 -2.48
N MET A 74 9.20 8.34 -2.25
CA MET A 74 10.55 7.79 -2.22
C MET A 74 11.21 7.75 -3.60
N TYR A 75 10.42 7.90 -4.64
CA TYR A 75 10.85 7.96 -6.04
C TYR A 75 10.83 9.41 -6.54
N GLU A 76 9.75 10.17 -6.29
CA GLU A 76 9.61 11.58 -6.69
C GLU A 76 10.78 12.47 -6.21
N GLN A 77 11.35 12.19 -5.04
CA GLN A 77 12.52 12.92 -4.54
C GLN A 77 13.74 12.86 -5.48
N PHE A 78 13.78 11.90 -6.41
CA PHE A 78 14.81 11.78 -7.44
C PHE A 78 14.34 12.28 -8.82
N GLY A 79 13.25 13.07 -8.86
CA GLY A 79 12.70 13.66 -10.08
C GLY A 79 12.23 12.63 -11.09
N VAL A 80 12.37 12.95 -12.37
CA VAL A 80 11.88 12.10 -13.47
C VAL A 80 12.55 10.72 -13.45
N GLU A 81 13.83 10.64 -13.15
CA GLU A 81 14.56 9.37 -13.07
C GLU A 81 13.95 8.45 -11.99
N GLY A 82 13.59 9.02 -10.83
CA GLY A 82 12.88 8.29 -9.78
C GLY A 82 11.51 7.79 -10.23
N LEU A 83 10.75 8.59 -10.97
CA LEU A 83 9.46 8.18 -11.53
C LEU A 83 9.61 7.06 -12.57
N ILE A 84 10.71 7.04 -13.33
CA ILE A 84 11.03 5.91 -14.23
C ILE A 84 11.27 4.63 -13.40
N ALA A 85 11.99 4.71 -12.28
CA ALA A 85 12.17 3.57 -11.38
C ALA A 85 10.84 3.12 -10.74
N PHE A 86 9.96 4.06 -10.39
CA PHE A 86 8.61 3.76 -9.92
C PHE A 86 7.83 2.97 -10.97
N GLN A 87 7.78 3.44 -12.22
CA GLN A 87 7.10 2.75 -13.31
C GLN A 87 7.65 1.34 -13.54
N LYS A 88 8.99 1.19 -13.63
CA LYS A 88 9.63 -0.12 -13.74
C LYS A 88 9.21 -1.06 -12.60
N THR A 89 9.12 -0.54 -11.38
CA THR A 89 8.71 -1.31 -10.20
C THR A 89 7.25 -1.76 -10.31
N VAL A 90 6.33 -0.88 -10.71
CA VAL A 90 4.91 -1.21 -10.92
C VAL A 90 4.77 -2.30 -11.98
N ASP A 91 5.36 -2.10 -13.15
CA ASP A 91 5.28 -3.04 -14.27
C ASP A 91 5.80 -4.43 -13.87
N TYR A 92 6.97 -4.48 -13.23
CA TYR A 92 7.57 -5.73 -12.79
C TYR A 92 6.72 -6.48 -11.74
N CYS A 93 6.15 -5.76 -10.77
CA CYS A 93 5.27 -6.38 -9.79
C CYS A 93 4.01 -6.97 -10.44
N LYS A 94 3.44 -6.29 -11.44
CA LYS A 94 2.30 -6.79 -12.19
C LYS A 94 2.66 -8.01 -13.04
N GLU A 95 3.85 -8.05 -13.67
CA GLU A 95 4.35 -9.23 -14.38
C GLU A 95 4.48 -10.46 -13.46
N LYS A 96 4.80 -10.25 -12.18
CA LYS A 96 4.82 -11.30 -11.15
C LYS A 96 3.42 -11.70 -10.64
N GLY A 97 2.36 -11.06 -11.10
CA GLY A 97 0.98 -11.34 -10.68
C GLY A 97 0.57 -10.71 -9.35
N LEU A 98 1.37 -9.77 -8.85
CA LEU A 98 1.07 -9.03 -7.64
C LEU A 98 0.07 -7.91 -7.91
N VAL A 99 -0.82 -7.66 -6.95
CA VAL A 99 -1.62 -6.43 -6.92
C VAL A 99 -0.73 -5.28 -6.47
N VAL A 100 -0.79 -4.14 -7.18
CA VAL A 100 0.01 -2.96 -6.87
C VAL A 100 -0.87 -1.86 -6.27
N ILE A 101 -0.57 -1.46 -5.04
CA ILE A 101 -1.23 -0.36 -4.35
C ILE A 101 -0.30 0.85 -4.42
N GLY A 102 -0.60 1.82 -5.28
CA GLY A 102 0.13 3.08 -5.35
C GLY A 102 -0.11 3.92 -4.09
N ASP A 103 0.92 4.06 -3.25
CA ASP A 103 0.81 4.93 -2.07
C ASP A 103 1.14 6.37 -2.46
N ILE A 104 0.16 7.04 -3.05
CA ILE A 104 0.30 8.34 -3.71
C ILE A 104 -0.35 9.50 -2.94
N LYS A 105 -1.34 9.21 -2.10
CA LYS A 105 -2.08 10.15 -1.24
C LYS A 105 -2.53 11.43 -1.96
N ARG A 106 -3.01 11.29 -3.21
CA ARG A 106 -3.50 12.43 -4.00
C ARG A 106 -4.83 12.96 -3.45
N GLY A 107 -5.09 14.24 -3.69
CA GLY A 107 -6.34 14.89 -3.33
C GLY A 107 -6.45 16.21 -4.08
N ASP A 108 -7.51 16.34 -4.90
CA ASP A 108 -7.89 17.53 -5.64
C ASP A 108 -9.39 17.44 -5.97
N ILE A 109 -9.93 18.32 -6.80
CA ILE A 109 -11.34 18.35 -7.19
C ILE A 109 -11.51 18.29 -8.71
N GLY A 110 -12.70 17.88 -9.15
CA GLY A 110 -13.14 17.95 -10.54
C GLY A 110 -12.15 17.35 -11.53
N SER A 111 -11.86 18.08 -12.60
CA SER A 111 -10.97 17.62 -13.67
C SER A 111 -9.52 17.39 -13.23
N THR A 112 -9.04 18.11 -12.22
CA THR A 112 -7.69 17.89 -11.65
C THR A 112 -7.64 16.54 -10.93
N SER A 113 -8.65 16.23 -10.11
CA SER A 113 -8.76 14.91 -9.47
C SER A 113 -8.89 13.79 -10.50
N GLU A 114 -9.67 14.01 -11.58
CA GLU A 114 -9.80 13.05 -12.69
C GLU A 114 -8.44 12.81 -13.40
N ALA A 115 -7.64 13.87 -13.61
CA ALA A 115 -6.30 13.73 -14.19
C ALA A 115 -5.37 12.88 -13.33
N TYR A 116 -5.38 13.04 -12.00
CA TYR A 116 -4.66 12.14 -11.09
C TYR A 116 -5.17 10.70 -11.20
N ALA A 117 -6.49 10.51 -11.18
CA ALA A 117 -7.10 9.19 -11.28
C ALA A 117 -6.74 8.47 -12.60
N VAL A 118 -6.81 9.19 -13.72
CA VAL A 118 -6.44 8.67 -15.04
C VAL A 118 -4.95 8.31 -15.09
N GLY A 119 -4.08 9.18 -14.57
CA GLY A 119 -2.63 8.94 -14.56
C GLY A 119 -2.22 7.69 -13.79
N HIS A 120 -2.87 7.42 -12.66
CA HIS A 120 -2.52 6.30 -11.78
C HIS A 120 -3.34 5.03 -12.07
N LEU A 121 -4.64 5.14 -12.32
CA LEU A 121 -5.55 4.01 -12.38
C LEU A 121 -6.27 3.85 -13.72
N GLY A 122 -6.19 4.84 -14.59
CA GLY A 122 -6.97 4.90 -15.80
C GLY A 122 -6.16 4.75 -17.08
N LYS A 123 -6.74 5.29 -18.13
CA LYS A 123 -6.16 5.29 -19.47
C LYS A 123 -6.30 6.67 -20.11
N VAL A 124 -5.28 7.08 -20.85
CA VAL A 124 -5.24 8.35 -21.58
C VAL A 124 -5.15 8.08 -23.08
N GLU A 125 -5.94 8.82 -23.87
CA GLU A 125 -5.89 8.77 -25.32
C GLU A 125 -4.89 9.82 -25.86
N VAL A 126 -4.02 9.38 -26.75
CA VAL A 126 -3.07 10.25 -27.45
C VAL A 126 -3.18 9.96 -28.93
N GLY A 127 -3.88 10.82 -29.65
CA GLY A 127 -4.23 10.57 -31.05
C GLY A 127 -5.14 9.36 -31.18
N SER A 128 -4.70 8.33 -31.90
CA SER A 128 -5.45 7.08 -32.10
C SER A 128 -5.07 5.95 -31.13
N LYS A 129 -4.22 6.24 -30.15
CA LYS A 129 -3.67 5.23 -29.21
C LYS A 129 -4.11 5.52 -27.78
N THR A 130 -4.26 4.45 -27.02
CA THR A 130 -4.60 4.49 -25.60
C THR A 130 -3.45 3.94 -24.77
N TYR A 131 -3.13 4.63 -23.67
CA TYR A 131 -2.04 4.27 -22.77
C TYR A 131 -2.55 4.24 -21.33
N ALA A 132 -2.03 3.32 -20.52
CA ALA A 132 -2.17 3.32 -19.06
C ALA A 132 -0.85 3.84 -18.46
N PRO A 133 -0.78 5.09 -17.95
CA PRO A 133 0.51 5.69 -17.60
C PRO A 133 1.24 4.95 -16.49
N PHE A 134 0.73 4.97 -15.25
CA PHE A 134 1.33 4.24 -14.12
C PHE A 134 0.71 2.86 -13.89
N ASP A 135 -0.59 2.72 -14.16
CA ASP A 135 -1.34 1.46 -14.16
C ASP A 135 -1.30 0.67 -12.84
N GLU A 136 -1.25 1.37 -11.69
CA GLU A 136 -1.46 0.71 -10.40
C GLU A 136 -2.87 0.11 -10.32
N ASP A 137 -3.10 -0.82 -9.40
CA ASP A 137 -4.38 -1.49 -9.21
C ASP A 137 -5.25 -0.80 -8.16
N PHE A 138 -4.63 -0.21 -7.15
CA PHE A 138 -5.23 0.66 -6.16
C PHE A 138 -4.37 1.91 -5.98
N ALA A 139 -4.98 3.00 -5.52
CA ALA A 139 -4.29 4.23 -5.14
C ALA A 139 -4.78 4.72 -3.78
N THR A 140 -3.88 5.27 -2.97
CA THR A 140 -4.27 5.96 -1.73
C THR A 140 -4.68 7.39 -2.04
N VAL A 141 -5.77 7.88 -1.42
CA VAL A 141 -6.33 9.21 -1.66
C VAL A 141 -6.69 9.92 -0.35
N ASN A 142 -6.62 11.25 -0.38
CA ASN A 142 -6.97 12.10 0.75
C ASN A 142 -8.43 12.56 0.62
N PRO A 143 -9.29 12.36 1.65
CA PRO A 143 -10.72 12.69 1.57
C PRO A 143 -11.04 14.15 1.91
N TYR A 144 -10.07 14.98 2.27
CA TYR A 144 -10.30 16.30 2.87
C TYR A 144 -11.16 17.23 2.00
N LEU A 145 -11.14 17.08 0.67
CA LEU A 145 -11.95 17.85 -0.27
C LEU A 145 -13.34 17.23 -0.55
N GLY A 146 -13.71 16.18 0.17
CA GLY A 146 -15.02 15.55 0.09
C GLY A 146 -15.27 14.78 -1.21
N SER A 147 -16.55 14.62 -1.56
CA SER A 147 -16.98 13.83 -2.71
C SER A 147 -16.49 14.38 -4.05
N ASP A 148 -16.25 15.69 -4.16
CA ASP A 148 -15.70 16.31 -5.37
C ASP A 148 -14.28 15.82 -5.69
N GLY A 149 -13.55 15.39 -4.65
CA GLY A 149 -12.22 14.78 -4.80
C GLY A 149 -12.28 13.27 -5.06
N ILE A 150 -13.25 12.57 -4.47
CA ILE A 150 -13.33 11.11 -4.51
C ILE A 150 -14.08 10.59 -5.74
N LYS A 151 -15.21 11.20 -6.12
CA LYS A 151 -16.03 10.73 -7.25
C LYS A 151 -15.29 10.60 -8.58
N PRO A 152 -14.35 11.51 -8.96
CA PRO A 152 -13.55 11.32 -10.17
C PRO A 152 -12.71 10.03 -10.14
N PHE A 153 -12.13 9.67 -8.98
CA PHE A 153 -11.44 8.39 -8.81
C PHE A 153 -12.39 7.20 -8.94
N LEU A 154 -13.61 7.28 -8.35
CA LEU A 154 -14.59 6.18 -8.44
C LEU A 154 -14.98 5.89 -9.88
N LYS A 155 -15.23 6.93 -10.67
CA LYS A 155 -15.53 6.80 -12.10
C LYS A 155 -14.43 6.02 -12.83
N VAL A 156 -13.17 6.44 -12.67
CA VAL A 156 -12.01 5.78 -13.28
C VAL A 156 -11.86 4.33 -12.79
N CYS A 157 -12.08 4.09 -11.50
CA CYS A 157 -12.05 2.73 -10.92
C CYS A 157 -13.10 1.81 -11.54
N GLN A 158 -14.34 2.29 -11.72
CA GLN A 158 -15.42 1.52 -12.34
C GLN A 158 -15.10 1.19 -13.80
N GLU A 159 -14.61 2.18 -14.57
CA GLU A 159 -14.27 2.03 -15.99
C GLU A 159 -13.09 1.09 -16.24
N ASN A 160 -12.14 0.98 -15.30
CA ASN A 160 -10.88 0.26 -15.49
C ASN A 160 -10.68 -0.93 -14.53
N ASN A 161 -11.70 -1.30 -13.75
CA ASN A 161 -11.61 -2.33 -12.70
C ASN A 161 -10.44 -2.08 -11.74
N LYS A 162 -10.41 -0.90 -11.14
CA LYS A 162 -9.40 -0.45 -10.16
C LYS A 162 -10.06 -0.14 -8.82
N GLY A 163 -9.28 0.28 -7.83
CA GLY A 163 -9.80 0.67 -6.53
C GLY A 163 -9.00 1.78 -5.87
N ILE A 164 -9.47 2.24 -4.72
CA ILE A 164 -8.79 3.25 -3.90
C ILE A 164 -8.80 2.86 -2.42
N PHE A 165 -7.83 3.36 -1.68
CA PHE A 165 -7.81 3.37 -0.22
C PHE A 165 -7.82 4.82 0.28
N VAL A 166 -8.89 5.20 0.98
CA VAL A 166 -9.10 6.55 1.50
C VAL A 166 -8.46 6.68 2.88
N LEU A 167 -7.74 7.77 3.15
CA LEU A 167 -7.19 8.04 4.48
C LEU A 167 -8.33 8.29 5.48
N VAL A 168 -8.45 7.45 6.51
CA VAL A 168 -9.50 7.56 7.54
C VAL A 168 -8.90 7.87 8.91
N LYS A 169 -8.03 6.99 9.43
CA LYS A 169 -7.29 7.23 10.67
C LYS A 169 -5.83 6.85 10.49
N THR A 170 -4.97 7.84 10.45
CA THR A 170 -3.55 7.66 10.18
C THR A 170 -2.74 7.44 11.46
N SER A 171 -1.57 6.80 11.35
CA SER A 171 -0.75 6.37 12.49
C SER A 171 0.20 7.43 13.04
N ASN A 172 0.32 8.58 12.37
CA ASN A 172 1.24 9.64 12.79
C ASN A 172 0.77 10.34 14.08
N PRO A 173 1.70 10.79 14.94
CA PRO A 173 1.36 11.42 16.24
C PRO A 173 0.38 12.59 16.14
N SER A 174 0.52 13.44 15.11
CA SER A 174 -0.35 14.62 14.92
C SER A 174 -1.72 14.30 14.30
N SER A 175 -2.05 13.04 14.06
CA SER A 175 -3.34 12.67 13.45
C SER A 175 -4.55 13.17 14.25
N GLY A 176 -4.41 13.26 15.57
CA GLY A 176 -5.47 13.74 16.46
C GLY A 176 -5.79 15.24 16.34
N GLU A 177 -4.92 16.05 15.72
CA GLU A 177 -5.19 17.47 15.52
C GLU A 177 -6.48 17.72 14.71
N PHE A 178 -6.80 16.84 13.80
CA PHE A 178 -8.01 16.87 12.98
C PHE A 178 -8.88 15.61 13.17
N GLN A 179 -8.29 14.42 13.04
CA GLN A 179 -9.03 13.18 12.91
C GLN A 179 -9.83 12.80 14.18
N ASP A 180 -9.36 13.21 15.37
CA ASP A 180 -10.02 12.96 16.64
C ASP A 180 -10.96 14.12 17.07
N ARG A 181 -11.07 15.19 16.28
CA ARG A 181 -11.99 16.29 16.58
C ARG A 181 -13.43 15.82 16.47
N LEU A 182 -14.25 16.28 17.40
CA LEU A 182 -15.67 15.94 17.44
C LEU A 182 -16.46 16.87 16.53
N VAL A 183 -17.25 16.28 15.65
CA VAL A 183 -18.28 16.95 14.85
C VAL A 183 -19.62 16.32 15.24
N ASP A 184 -20.52 17.10 15.79
CA ASP A 184 -21.80 16.62 16.32
C ASP A 184 -21.65 15.48 17.34
N GLY A 185 -20.61 15.56 18.17
CA GLY A 185 -20.30 14.56 19.22
C GLY A 185 -19.61 13.30 18.75
N ARG A 186 -19.23 13.20 17.48
CA ARG A 186 -18.56 12.02 16.89
C ARG A 186 -17.18 12.40 16.34
N PRO A 187 -16.16 11.54 16.50
CA PRO A 187 -14.84 11.79 15.92
C PRO A 187 -14.89 11.92 14.39
N LEU A 188 -14.11 12.85 13.84
CA LEU A 188 -14.08 13.08 12.39
C LEU A 188 -13.71 11.82 11.61
N TYR A 189 -12.79 10.97 12.14
CA TYR A 189 -12.40 9.72 11.46
C TYR A 189 -13.59 8.74 11.28
N GLU A 190 -14.58 8.71 12.19
CA GLU A 190 -15.78 7.90 12.03
C GLU A 190 -16.69 8.42 10.92
N ILE A 191 -16.84 9.75 10.83
CA ILE A 191 -17.61 10.40 9.76
C ILE A 191 -16.98 10.12 8.40
N VAL A 192 -15.64 10.19 8.32
CA VAL A 192 -14.92 9.84 7.09
C VAL A 192 -15.10 8.35 6.76
N GLY A 193 -15.08 7.47 7.77
CA GLY A 193 -15.34 6.04 7.59
C GLY A 193 -16.74 5.76 7.02
N GLU A 194 -17.77 6.46 7.51
CA GLU A 194 -19.13 6.37 6.93
C GLU A 194 -19.17 6.81 5.47
N LYS A 195 -18.45 7.88 5.13
CA LYS A 195 -18.32 8.31 3.74
C LYS A 195 -17.62 7.28 2.87
N VAL A 196 -16.60 6.60 3.39
CA VAL A 196 -15.95 5.48 2.68
C VAL A 196 -16.94 4.36 2.40
N ALA A 197 -17.77 3.98 3.37
CA ALA A 197 -18.82 2.98 3.17
C ALA A 197 -19.86 3.41 2.14
N GLU A 198 -20.30 4.68 2.18
CA GLU A 198 -21.21 5.28 1.21
C GLU A 198 -20.63 5.24 -0.21
N TRP A 199 -19.41 5.79 -0.42
CA TRP A 199 -18.72 5.76 -1.71
C TRP A 199 -18.46 4.33 -2.18
N GLY A 200 -18.15 3.44 -1.24
CA GLY A 200 -17.89 2.04 -1.51
C GLY A 200 -19.11 1.28 -2.04
N SER A 201 -20.31 1.68 -1.65
CA SER A 201 -21.55 1.06 -2.13
C SER A 201 -21.78 1.23 -3.64
N GLU A 202 -21.17 2.27 -4.23
CA GLU A 202 -21.24 2.55 -5.66
C GLU A 202 -20.17 1.77 -6.49
N CYS A 203 -19.19 1.13 -5.82
CA CYS A 203 -18.04 0.50 -6.50
C CYS A 203 -17.72 -0.88 -5.89
N MET A 204 -18.73 -1.76 -5.87
CA MET A 204 -18.62 -3.10 -5.29
C MET A 204 -17.91 -4.10 -6.22
N GLY A 205 -17.10 -4.98 -5.63
CA GLY A 205 -16.78 -6.29 -6.17
C GLY A 205 -17.83 -7.32 -5.80
N SER A 206 -17.48 -8.58 -5.72
CA SER A 206 -18.42 -9.67 -5.40
C SER A 206 -18.98 -9.56 -3.97
N GLU A 207 -18.12 -9.36 -2.97
CA GLU A 207 -18.51 -9.29 -1.56
C GLU A 207 -18.01 -8.00 -0.87
N TYR A 208 -16.86 -7.50 -1.30
CA TYR A 208 -16.19 -6.32 -0.77
C TYR A 208 -16.16 -5.19 -1.80
N SER A 209 -15.98 -3.97 -1.30
CA SER A 209 -15.88 -2.77 -2.13
C SER A 209 -14.47 -2.58 -2.70
N ASN A 210 -14.37 -1.99 -3.90
CA ASN A 210 -13.13 -1.44 -4.43
C ASN A 210 -12.70 -0.13 -3.73
N VAL A 211 -13.52 0.37 -2.79
CA VAL A 211 -13.19 1.53 -1.95
C VAL A 211 -12.86 1.04 -0.54
N GLY A 212 -11.60 1.07 -0.22
CA GLY A 212 -11.07 0.74 1.09
C GLY A 212 -10.68 1.96 1.91
N ALA A 213 -10.16 1.71 3.10
CA ALA A 213 -9.71 2.73 4.04
C ALA A 213 -8.27 2.47 4.50
N VAL A 214 -7.53 3.53 4.81
CA VAL A 214 -6.26 3.45 5.53
C VAL A 214 -6.54 3.71 7.01
N VAL A 215 -6.24 2.72 7.87
CA VAL A 215 -6.39 2.83 9.33
C VAL A 215 -5.14 2.27 9.99
N GLY A 216 -4.43 3.09 10.76
CA GLY A 216 -3.17 2.72 11.40
C GLY A 216 -3.30 1.66 12.49
N ALA A 217 -2.33 0.76 12.57
CA ALA A 217 -2.26 -0.33 13.56
C ALA A 217 -2.10 0.17 15.03
N THR A 218 -1.69 1.41 15.23
CA THR A 218 -1.45 2.01 16.55
C THR A 218 -2.73 2.25 17.38
N TYR A 219 -3.91 2.05 16.78
CA TYR A 219 -5.21 2.33 17.40
C TYR A 219 -6.16 1.14 17.26
N PRO A 220 -5.93 -0.01 17.95
CA PRO A 220 -6.75 -1.22 17.80
C PRO A 220 -8.24 -0.99 18.07
N GLU A 221 -8.59 -0.21 19.12
CA GLU A 221 -9.99 0.09 19.46
C GLU A 221 -10.69 0.91 18.36
N MET A 222 -9.97 1.84 17.72
CA MET A 222 -10.51 2.58 16.58
C MET A 222 -10.71 1.66 15.36
N GLY A 223 -9.82 0.69 15.17
CA GLY A 223 -9.97 -0.36 14.17
C GLY A 223 -11.26 -1.15 14.34
N LYS A 224 -11.58 -1.53 15.59
CA LYS A 224 -12.83 -2.23 15.96
C LYS A 224 -14.09 -1.42 15.65
N VAL A 225 -14.07 -0.11 15.94
CA VAL A 225 -15.17 0.80 15.63
C VAL A 225 -15.32 0.94 14.11
N LEU A 226 -14.21 1.22 13.42
CA LEU A 226 -14.22 1.44 11.97
C LEU A 226 -14.56 0.18 11.18
N ARG A 227 -14.21 -1.03 11.67
CA ARG A 227 -14.65 -2.28 11.05
C ARG A 227 -16.18 -2.39 11.03
N LYS A 228 -16.85 -1.95 12.11
CA LYS A 228 -18.35 -1.92 12.16
C LYS A 228 -18.94 -0.86 11.25
N VAL A 229 -18.28 0.30 11.14
CA VAL A 229 -18.70 1.41 10.27
C VAL A 229 -18.55 1.03 8.79
N MET A 230 -17.50 0.30 8.45
CA MET A 230 -17.14 -0.05 7.06
C MET A 230 -17.08 -1.58 6.85
N PRO A 231 -18.15 -2.34 7.05
CA PRO A 231 -18.10 -3.82 7.04
C PRO A 231 -17.68 -4.41 5.69
N LYS A 232 -17.93 -3.70 4.59
CA LYS A 232 -17.64 -4.13 3.22
C LYS A 232 -16.33 -3.53 2.65
N SER A 233 -15.69 -2.60 3.34
CA SER A 233 -14.44 -1.99 2.88
C SER A 233 -13.23 -2.73 3.39
N TYR A 234 -12.24 -2.95 2.52
CA TYR A 234 -10.94 -3.42 2.96
C TYR A 234 -10.19 -2.33 3.73
N ILE A 235 -9.50 -2.71 4.78
CA ILE A 235 -8.66 -1.80 5.56
C ILE A 235 -7.19 -2.09 5.26
N LEU A 236 -6.50 -1.09 4.72
CA LEU A 236 -5.04 -1.07 4.61
C LEU A 236 -4.48 -0.58 5.94
N VAL A 237 -3.74 -1.44 6.63
CA VAL A 237 -3.27 -1.18 7.99
C VAL A 237 -1.75 -0.97 8.01
N PRO A 238 -1.26 0.28 7.97
CA PRO A 238 0.16 0.57 8.17
C PRO A 238 0.53 0.55 9.65
N GLY A 239 1.82 0.35 9.95
CA GLY A 239 2.38 0.47 11.30
C GLY A 239 2.73 -0.86 11.98
N TYR A 240 2.59 -2.00 11.31
CA TYR A 240 3.04 -3.28 11.82
C TYR A 240 4.57 -3.32 12.04
N GLY A 241 4.99 -3.88 13.16
CA GLY A 241 6.39 -4.06 13.55
C GLY A 241 7.11 -2.74 13.83
N ALA A 242 7.43 -1.96 12.81
CA ALA A 242 8.24 -0.75 12.91
C ALA A 242 7.66 0.37 13.79
N GLN A 243 6.34 0.38 14.02
CA GLN A 243 5.62 1.30 14.91
C GLN A 243 5.03 0.59 16.13
N GLY A 244 5.45 -0.66 16.40
CA GLY A 244 5.08 -1.43 17.59
C GLY A 244 3.82 -2.29 17.46
N GLY A 245 3.13 -2.26 16.31
CA GLY A 245 1.96 -3.13 16.08
C GLY A 245 2.35 -4.60 15.98
N LYS A 246 1.59 -5.47 16.64
CA LYS A 246 1.76 -6.94 16.66
C LYS A 246 0.52 -7.60 16.05
N GLY A 247 0.61 -8.87 15.67
CA GLY A 247 -0.51 -9.64 15.14
C GLY A 247 -1.75 -9.57 16.04
N SER A 248 -1.57 -9.67 17.36
CA SER A 248 -2.67 -9.58 18.35
C SER A 248 -3.45 -8.26 18.30
N ASP A 249 -2.82 -7.15 17.91
CA ASP A 249 -3.45 -5.84 17.83
C ASP A 249 -4.30 -5.69 16.56
N LEU A 250 -4.10 -6.60 15.61
CA LEU A 250 -4.67 -6.51 14.26
C LEU A 250 -5.97 -7.30 14.10
N VAL A 251 -6.27 -8.23 14.99
CA VAL A 251 -7.43 -9.14 14.87
C VAL A 251 -8.76 -8.38 14.69
N HIS A 252 -8.89 -7.22 15.30
CA HIS A 252 -10.09 -6.38 15.26
C HIS A 252 -10.33 -5.66 13.91
N PHE A 253 -9.31 -5.65 13.05
CA PHE A 253 -9.43 -5.08 11.70
C PHE A 253 -10.06 -6.06 10.69
N PHE A 254 -10.05 -7.36 11.01
CA PHE A 254 -10.59 -8.41 10.16
C PHE A 254 -12.07 -8.67 10.44
N ASN A 255 -12.77 -9.17 9.44
CA ASN A 255 -14.10 -9.75 9.59
C ASN A 255 -14.01 -11.22 10.07
N GLU A 256 -15.15 -11.80 10.45
CA GLU A 256 -15.23 -13.18 10.93
C GLU A 256 -14.73 -14.21 9.90
N ASP A 257 -14.82 -13.90 8.61
CA ASP A 257 -14.31 -14.73 7.51
C ASP A 257 -12.79 -14.71 7.37
N GLY A 258 -12.09 -13.91 8.19
CA GLY A 258 -10.64 -13.72 8.14
C GLY A 258 -10.17 -12.79 7.03
N LEU A 259 -11.10 -12.08 6.39
CA LEU A 259 -10.84 -11.10 5.32
C LEU A 259 -11.10 -9.67 5.81
N GLY A 260 -11.13 -8.72 4.90
CA GLY A 260 -11.45 -7.32 5.18
C GLY A 260 -10.27 -6.44 5.52
N SER A 261 -9.06 -7.02 5.66
CA SER A 261 -7.86 -6.21 5.94
C SER A 261 -6.62 -6.73 5.21
N ILE A 262 -5.69 -5.82 4.98
CA ILE A 262 -4.36 -6.12 4.45
C ILE A 262 -3.32 -5.31 5.25
N ILE A 263 -2.34 -5.98 5.80
CA ILE A 263 -1.40 -5.42 6.78
C ILE A 263 -0.10 -5.02 6.08
N ASN A 264 0.26 -3.75 6.19
CA ASN A 264 1.47 -3.23 5.56
C ASN A 264 2.68 -3.26 6.49
N SER A 265 3.78 -3.82 5.99
CA SER A 265 5.12 -3.61 6.52
C SER A 265 6.06 -3.16 5.42
N SER A 266 6.81 -2.08 5.66
CA SER A 266 7.81 -1.55 4.73
C SER A 266 9.21 -1.83 5.27
N ARG A 267 9.74 -0.95 6.11
CA ARG A 267 11.11 -1.06 6.65
C ARG A 267 11.38 -2.40 7.32
N GLY A 268 10.38 -2.99 8.01
CA GLY A 268 10.48 -4.29 8.65
C GLY A 268 10.87 -5.42 7.70
N ILE A 269 10.49 -5.30 6.43
CA ILE A 269 10.76 -6.29 5.39
C ILE A 269 11.91 -5.84 4.50
N ILE A 270 11.80 -4.67 3.84
CA ILE A 270 12.81 -4.29 2.84
C ILE A 270 14.19 -4.04 3.44
N ALA A 271 14.29 -3.58 4.70
CA ALA A 271 15.55 -3.39 5.41
C ALA A 271 15.79 -4.45 6.50
N ALA A 272 15.19 -5.63 6.37
CA ALA A 272 15.30 -6.72 7.35
C ALA A 272 16.76 -7.08 7.66
N TYR A 273 17.62 -7.17 6.66
CA TYR A 273 19.03 -7.53 6.82
C TYR A 273 19.82 -6.60 7.79
N LYS A 274 19.29 -5.39 8.06
CA LYS A 274 19.86 -4.43 9.03
C LYS A 274 19.39 -4.66 10.47
N GLN A 275 18.39 -5.52 10.66
CA GLN A 275 17.84 -5.83 11.99
C GLN A 275 18.61 -6.99 12.61
N GLU A 276 18.77 -6.97 13.92
CA GLU A 276 19.50 -7.99 14.68
C GLU A 276 18.98 -9.41 14.39
N ALA A 277 17.66 -9.58 14.34
CA ALA A 277 17.02 -10.86 14.07
C ALA A 277 17.41 -11.50 12.73
N TYR A 278 17.79 -10.68 11.75
CA TYR A 278 18.14 -11.13 10.39
C TYR A 278 19.60 -10.83 10.04
N SER A 279 20.43 -10.42 10.99
CA SER A 279 21.83 -10.06 10.77
C SER A 279 22.68 -11.17 10.16
N LYS A 280 22.31 -12.43 10.39
CA LYS A 280 22.93 -13.62 9.82
C LYS A 280 22.97 -13.65 8.28
N PHE A 281 22.06 -12.95 7.61
CA PHE A 281 22.00 -12.89 6.15
C PHE A 281 23.04 -11.94 5.55
N GLY A 282 23.39 -10.87 6.29
CA GLY A 282 24.27 -9.82 5.77
C GLY A 282 23.65 -9.03 4.62
N ALA A 283 24.40 -8.02 4.13
CA ALA A 283 23.93 -7.14 3.07
C ALA A 283 23.86 -7.83 1.69
N GLU A 284 24.73 -8.82 1.46
CA GLU A 284 24.76 -9.54 0.18
C GLU A 284 23.49 -10.40 -0.03
N ASN A 285 22.91 -10.91 1.07
CA ASN A 285 21.69 -11.71 1.03
C ASN A 285 20.48 -10.94 1.60
N PHE A 286 20.41 -9.65 1.33
CA PHE A 286 19.31 -8.78 1.81
C PHE A 286 17.92 -9.29 1.39
N ALA A 287 17.82 -9.88 0.21
CA ALA A 287 16.59 -10.42 -0.34
C ALA A 287 16.10 -11.65 0.46
N ASP A 288 17.02 -12.53 0.88
CA ASP A 288 16.69 -13.68 1.73
C ASP A 288 16.25 -13.23 3.13
N ALA A 289 16.85 -12.16 3.66
CA ALA A 289 16.41 -11.53 4.90
C ALA A 289 14.98 -10.98 4.76
N SER A 290 14.65 -10.34 3.64
CA SER A 290 13.28 -9.86 3.35
C SER A 290 12.29 -11.02 3.26
N ARG A 291 12.67 -12.13 2.60
CA ARG A 291 11.84 -13.33 2.52
C ARG A 291 11.55 -13.92 3.89
N GLN A 292 12.57 -14.04 4.75
CA GLN A 292 12.38 -14.53 6.12
C GLN A 292 11.48 -13.62 6.94
N ALA A 293 11.65 -12.30 6.82
CA ALA A 293 10.80 -11.32 7.52
C ALA A 293 9.32 -11.41 7.07
N VAL A 294 9.05 -11.70 5.80
CA VAL A 294 7.69 -11.97 5.31
C VAL A 294 7.12 -13.22 5.95
N LEU A 295 7.87 -14.33 5.98
CA LEU A 295 7.42 -15.59 6.60
C LEU A 295 7.10 -15.39 8.10
N ASP A 296 7.95 -14.69 8.83
CA ASP A 296 7.75 -14.41 10.24
C ASP A 296 6.51 -13.54 10.48
N MET A 297 6.29 -12.52 9.65
CA MET A 297 5.10 -11.66 9.71
C MET A 297 3.81 -12.44 9.43
N VAL A 298 3.82 -13.31 8.43
CA VAL A 298 2.65 -14.15 8.11
C VAL A 298 2.34 -15.07 9.28
N ALA A 299 3.35 -15.72 9.86
CA ALA A 299 3.17 -16.62 11.00
C ALA A 299 2.60 -15.89 12.25
N ASP A 300 3.06 -14.67 12.53
CA ASP A 300 2.55 -13.86 13.66
C ASP A 300 1.07 -13.48 13.46
N ILE A 301 0.70 -13.04 12.26
CA ILE A 301 -0.68 -12.65 11.94
C ILE A 301 -1.61 -13.88 11.95
N ASP A 302 -1.21 -14.97 11.31
CA ASP A 302 -2.00 -16.22 11.28
C ASP A 302 -2.21 -16.78 12.70
N GLY A 303 -1.17 -16.81 13.53
CA GLY A 303 -1.26 -17.25 14.91
C GLY A 303 -2.24 -16.40 15.72
N ALA A 304 -2.23 -15.08 15.53
CA ALA A 304 -3.15 -14.16 16.19
C ALA A 304 -4.60 -14.37 15.73
N LEU A 305 -4.85 -14.52 14.43
CA LEU A 305 -6.19 -14.77 13.88
C LEU A 305 -6.77 -16.13 14.29
N GLN A 306 -5.94 -17.16 14.43
CA GLN A 306 -6.38 -18.47 14.94
C GLN A 306 -6.75 -18.44 16.43
N THR A 307 -6.02 -17.64 17.21
CA THR A 307 -6.28 -17.52 18.66
C THR A 307 -7.54 -16.69 18.95
N ALA A 308 -7.95 -15.82 18.04
CA ALA A 308 -9.12 -14.94 18.19
C ALA A 308 -10.44 -15.59 17.77
N LYS A 309 -10.38 -16.76 17.11
CA LYS A 309 -11.56 -17.59 16.74
C LYS A 309 -11.97 -18.48 17.90
#